data_bc5f815a1b7083db01e7ba9499443825
#
_entry.id   bc5f815a1b7083db01e7ba9499443825
#
_cell.length_a   1.000
_cell.length_b   1.000
_cell.length_c   1.000
_cell.angle_alpha   90.00
_cell.angle_beta   90.00
_cell.angle_gamma   90.00
#
_symmetry.space_group_name_H-M   'P 1'
#
loop_
_entity.id
_entity.type
_entity.pdbx_description
1 polymer ?
#
loop_
_entity_poly.entity_id
_entity_poly.type
_entity_poly.pdbx_seq_one_letter_code
_entity_poly.pdbx_strand_id
1 'polypeptide(L)'
;SISVAIGLMLQTQFLRAQSLETLTLAGGCFWCVEADFEKVNGVIEATSGFTGGSVKNPTYKQVVKGGTGHIEAVQIKFNPNIVSLDKLLNMFFRSIDPTDAGGQFCDRGQSYTTAIFATPTQVSTANLAKTEAQNELGTKVITPVLLASDFYPADAGHQNYYKQKRIVLTRFGPKTKASAYKAYRKACGR
;
A
#
# COMPACT_ATOMS: atom_id res chain seq x y z
N SER A 1 -11.48 46.09 51.72
CA SER A 1 -12.13 45.48 50.55
C SER A 1 -11.06 44.86 49.65
N ILE A 2 -10.94 43.55 49.70
CA ILE A 2 -9.99 42.80 48.88
C ILE A 2 -10.76 42.25 47.69
N SER A 3 -10.49 42.80 46.48
CA SER A 3 -11.02 42.28 45.22
C SER A 3 -10.17 41.12 44.75
N VAL A 4 -10.75 39.93 44.78
CA VAL A 4 -10.16 38.73 44.19
C VAL A 4 -10.49 38.74 42.71
N ALA A 5 -9.50 38.98 41.86
CA ALA A 5 -9.62 38.82 40.42
C ALA A 5 -9.46 37.32 40.05
N ILE A 6 -10.56 36.67 39.73
CA ILE A 6 -10.56 35.30 39.20
C ILE A 6 -10.19 35.39 37.73
N GLY A 7 -8.92 35.08 37.43
CA GLY A 7 -8.44 34.92 36.07
C GLY A 7 -8.99 33.64 35.48
N LEU A 8 -9.96 33.76 34.57
CA LEU A 8 -10.44 32.65 33.74
C LEU A 8 -9.37 32.32 32.70
N MET A 9 -8.53 31.30 32.97
CA MET A 9 -7.66 30.74 31.95
C MET A 9 -8.54 29.97 30.96
N LEU A 10 -8.86 30.61 29.83
CA LEU A 10 -9.34 29.92 28.66
C LEU A 10 -8.22 29.01 28.13
N GLN A 11 -8.25 27.74 28.49
CA GLN A 11 -7.48 26.72 27.81
C GLN A 11 -8.10 26.54 26.41
N THR A 12 -7.57 27.25 25.44
CA THR A 12 -7.80 26.95 24.03
C THR A 12 -7.16 25.60 23.74
N GLN A 13 -7.92 24.53 23.85
CA GLN A 13 -7.54 23.26 23.28
C GLN A 13 -7.56 23.45 21.75
N PHE A 14 -6.39 23.69 21.19
CA PHE A 14 -6.18 23.51 19.76
C PHE A 14 -6.48 22.05 19.45
N LEU A 15 -7.66 21.78 18.91
CA LEU A 15 -7.90 20.53 18.18
C LEU A 15 -6.88 20.52 17.04
N ARG A 16 -5.75 19.85 17.29
CA ARG A 16 -4.77 19.56 16.26
C ARG A 16 -5.49 18.65 15.26
N ALA A 17 -5.86 19.21 14.11
CA ALA A 17 -6.42 18.43 13.03
C ALA A 17 -5.51 17.22 12.83
N GLN A 18 -6.06 16.02 12.95
CA GLN A 18 -5.30 14.78 12.82
C GLN A 18 -4.73 14.77 11.40
N SER A 19 -3.42 15.02 11.27
CA SER A 19 -2.74 14.96 9.97
C SER A 19 -2.68 13.49 9.57
N LEU A 20 -3.51 13.12 8.59
CA LEU A 20 -3.41 11.80 7.95
C LEU A 20 -2.06 11.70 7.23
N GLU A 21 -1.48 10.54 7.26
CA GLU A 21 -0.25 10.22 6.52
C GLU A 21 -0.55 9.33 5.32
N THR A 22 0.38 9.34 4.36
CA THR A 22 0.30 8.52 3.16
C THR A 22 1.57 7.69 3.03
N LEU A 23 1.40 6.38 2.77
CA LEU A 23 2.45 5.42 2.48
C LEU A 23 2.13 4.73 1.17
N THR A 24 3.10 4.55 0.27
CA THR A 24 2.89 3.83 -0.98
C THR A 24 3.72 2.56 -1.01
N LEU A 25 3.06 1.42 -1.22
CA LEU A 25 3.64 0.07 -1.17
C LEU A 25 3.40 -0.67 -2.48
N ALA A 26 4.45 -1.24 -3.04
CA ALA A 26 4.39 -2.18 -4.15
C ALA A 26 4.67 -3.58 -3.63
N GLY A 27 3.72 -4.49 -3.74
CA GLY A 27 3.79 -5.85 -3.21
C GLY A 27 3.24 -6.90 -4.19
N GLY A 28 3.53 -6.75 -5.48
CA GLY A 28 2.96 -7.57 -6.55
C GLY A 28 1.57 -7.08 -6.94
N CYS A 29 0.63 -8.00 -7.13
CA CYS A 29 -0.74 -7.65 -7.49
C CYS A 29 -1.36 -6.63 -6.52
N PHE A 30 -1.65 -5.43 -7.01
CA PHE A 30 -2.21 -4.35 -6.19
C PHE A 30 -3.60 -4.67 -5.62
N TRP A 31 -4.41 -5.55 -6.25
CA TRP A 31 -5.67 -6.00 -5.66
C TRP A 31 -5.46 -6.74 -4.34
N CYS A 32 -4.34 -7.47 -4.21
CA CYS A 32 -4.00 -8.18 -2.99
C CYS A 32 -3.56 -7.21 -1.89
N VAL A 33 -2.66 -6.30 -2.22
CA VAL A 33 -2.17 -5.29 -1.28
C VAL A 33 -3.32 -4.40 -0.81
N GLU A 34 -4.17 -3.89 -1.73
CA GLU A 34 -5.36 -3.11 -1.39
C GLU A 34 -6.27 -3.87 -0.41
N ALA A 35 -6.61 -5.14 -0.73
CA ALA A 35 -7.49 -5.96 0.10
C ALA A 35 -6.92 -6.26 1.50
N ASP A 36 -5.61 -6.36 1.63
CA ASP A 36 -4.96 -6.64 2.89
C ASP A 36 -4.90 -5.38 3.78
N PHE A 37 -4.58 -4.22 3.19
CA PHE A 37 -4.42 -2.97 3.95
C PHE A 37 -5.73 -2.23 4.22
N GLU A 38 -6.72 -2.29 3.32
CA GLU A 38 -8.01 -1.61 3.54
C GLU A 38 -8.75 -2.10 4.79
N LYS A 39 -8.46 -3.30 5.27
CA LYS A 39 -9.08 -3.88 6.48
C LYS A 39 -8.39 -3.48 7.78
N VAL A 40 -7.26 -2.80 7.69
CA VAL A 40 -6.47 -2.43 8.87
C VAL A 40 -7.15 -1.27 9.59
N ASN A 41 -7.43 -1.45 10.87
CA ASN A 41 -7.97 -0.35 11.68
C ASN A 41 -6.96 0.81 11.71
N GLY A 42 -7.41 2.00 11.34
CA GLY A 42 -6.57 3.19 11.20
C GLY A 42 -6.20 3.52 9.75
N VAL A 43 -6.36 2.59 8.81
CA VAL A 43 -6.32 2.88 7.37
C VAL A 43 -7.66 3.49 6.96
N ILE A 44 -7.59 4.66 6.34
CA ILE A 44 -8.76 5.44 5.89
C ILE A 44 -9.09 5.10 4.44
N GLU A 45 -8.06 4.88 3.63
CA GLU A 45 -8.19 4.61 2.20
C GLU A 45 -6.98 3.82 1.71
N ALA A 46 -7.21 2.87 0.82
CA ALA A 46 -6.18 2.17 0.07
C ALA A 46 -6.55 2.24 -1.42
N THR A 47 -5.71 2.86 -2.23
CA THR A 47 -5.97 3.13 -3.64
C THR A 47 -4.96 2.38 -4.49
N SER A 48 -5.44 1.46 -5.34
CA SER A 48 -4.60 0.76 -6.34
C SER A 48 -4.16 1.71 -7.45
N GLY A 49 -2.91 1.60 -7.89
CA GLY A 49 -2.36 2.47 -8.92
C GLY A 49 -0.94 2.09 -9.37
N PHE A 50 -0.24 3.05 -9.92
CA PHE A 50 1.07 2.88 -10.53
C PHE A 50 2.03 3.98 -10.08
N THR A 51 3.29 3.61 -9.85
CA THR A 51 4.33 4.57 -9.47
C THR A 51 5.72 4.05 -9.87
N GLY A 52 6.74 4.90 -9.74
CA GLY A 52 8.15 4.55 -10.00
C GLY A 52 8.61 4.68 -11.44
N GLY A 53 7.70 4.87 -12.39
CA GLY A 53 8.01 5.02 -13.81
C GLY A 53 8.01 6.46 -14.29
N SER A 54 8.24 6.65 -15.60
CA SER A 54 8.35 7.96 -16.25
C SER A 54 7.15 8.36 -17.11
N VAL A 55 6.28 7.40 -17.44
CA VAL A 55 5.10 7.65 -18.29
C VAL A 55 4.02 8.34 -17.46
N LYS A 56 3.54 9.50 -17.95
CA LYS A 56 2.43 10.21 -17.28
C LYS A 56 1.10 9.54 -17.58
N ASN A 57 0.26 9.40 -16.55
CA ASN A 57 -1.07 8.79 -16.63
C ASN A 57 -1.07 7.43 -17.37
N PRO A 58 -0.25 6.46 -16.96
CA PRO A 58 -0.16 5.20 -17.64
C PRO A 58 -1.47 4.42 -17.49
N THR A 59 -1.85 3.69 -18.53
CA THR A 59 -2.95 2.73 -18.44
C THR A 59 -2.47 1.40 -17.86
N TYR A 60 -3.35 0.62 -17.27
CA TYR A 60 -3.06 -0.74 -16.79
C TYR A 60 -2.36 -1.59 -17.87
N LYS A 61 -2.88 -1.56 -19.10
CA LYS A 61 -2.30 -2.33 -20.23
C LYS A 61 -0.86 -1.94 -20.54
N GLN A 62 -0.53 -0.64 -20.46
CA GLN A 62 0.83 -0.15 -20.69
C GLN A 62 1.78 -0.64 -19.60
N VAL A 63 1.37 -0.57 -18.33
CA VAL A 63 2.20 -1.01 -17.20
C VAL A 63 2.48 -2.51 -17.26
N VAL A 64 1.43 -3.32 -17.44
CA VAL A 64 1.57 -4.80 -17.51
C VAL A 64 2.37 -5.24 -18.74
N LYS A 65 2.26 -4.52 -19.86
CA LYS A 65 3.08 -4.80 -21.06
C LYS A 65 4.58 -4.52 -20.82
N GLY A 66 4.87 -3.64 -19.86
CA GLY A 66 6.25 -3.20 -19.57
C GLY A 66 6.70 -2.00 -20.38
N GLY A 67 7.90 -1.50 -20.08
CA GLY A 67 8.51 -0.35 -20.73
C GLY A 67 8.09 1.03 -20.18
N THR A 68 7.15 1.10 -19.23
CA THR A 68 6.76 2.36 -18.58
C THR A 68 7.66 2.72 -17.41
N GLY A 69 8.38 1.74 -16.86
CA GLY A 69 9.09 1.85 -15.58
C GLY A 69 8.19 1.79 -14.35
N HIS A 70 6.87 1.91 -14.52
CA HIS A 70 5.92 1.82 -13.43
C HIS A 70 5.75 0.38 -12.94
N ILE A 71 5.46 0.26 -11.65
CA ILE A 71 5.05 -0.99 -11.00
C ILE A 71 3.66 -0.81 -10.38
N GLU A 72 2.94 -1.91 -10.18
CA GLU A 72 1.69 -1.90 -9.43
C GLU A 72 1.96 -1.55 -7.97
N ALA A 73 1.22 -0.62 -7.44
CA ALA A 73 1.36 -0.14 -6.07
C ALA A 73 0.01 0.23 -5.47
N VAL A 74 -0.02 0.34 -4.14
CA VAL A 74 -1.17 0.83 -3.40
C VAL A 74 -0.73 2.04 -2.57
N GLN A 75 -1.44 3.14 -2.71
CA GLN A 75 -1.31 4.31 -1.86
C GLN A 75 -2.25 4.18 -0.68
N ILE A 76 -1.70 4.17 0.53
CA ILE A 76 -2.40 3.93 1.79
C ILE A 76 -2.44 5.23 2.57
N LYS A 77 -3.64 5.76 2.80
CA LYS A 77 -3.90 6.91 3.66
C LYS A 77 -4.33 6.42 5.02
N PHE A 78 -3.63 6.80 6.06
CA PHE A 78 -3.86 6.28 7.40
C PHE A 78 -3.79 7.34 8.49
N ASN A 79 -4.39 7.05 9.65
CA ASN A 79 -4.32 7.86 10.86
C ASN A 79 -3.19 7.33 11.75
N PRO A 80 -2.06 8.05 11.90
CA PRO A 80 -0.92 7.60 12.66
C PRO A 80 -1.19 7.48 14.17
N ASN A 81 -2.27 8.06 14.67
CA ASN A 81 -2.70 7.89 16.06
C ASN A 81 -3.43 6.56 16.32
N ILE A 82 -3.86 5.86 15.27
CA ILE A 82 -4.57 4.56 15.35
C ILE A 82 -3.66 3.42 14.92
N VAL A 83 -2.93 3.61 13.83
CA VAL A 83 -1.95 2.63 13.33
C VAL A 83 -0.65 3.33 12.98
N SER A 84 0.47 2.84 13.52
CA SER A 84 1.79 3.42 13.24
C SER A 84 2.31 3.00 11.86
N LEU A 85 3.18 3.84 11.28
CA LEU A 85 3.93 3.53 10.06
C LEU A 85 4.70 2.20 10.19
N ASP A 86 5.38 2.01 11.31
CA ASP A 86 6.13 0.78 11.62
C ASP A 86 5.24 -0.46 11.55
N LYS A 87 4.05 -0.41 12.15
CA LYS A 87 3.09 -1.52 12.10
C LYS A 87 2.65 -1.84 10.68
N LEU A 88 2.38 -0.83 9.85
CA LEU A 88 2.02 -1.03 8.44
C LEU A 88 3.17 -1.65 7.65
N LEU A 89 4.40 -1.21 7.87
CA LEU A 89 5.59 -1.77 7.22
C LEU A 89 5.86 -3.21 7.65
N ASN A 90 5.70 -3.53 8.93
CA ASN A 90 5.83 -4.91 9.42
C ASN A 90 4.77 -5.82 8.78
N MET A 91 3.52 -5.38 8.70
CA MET A 91 2.47 -6.11 7.99
C MET A 91 2.81 -6.30 6.51
N PHE A 92 3.38 -5.28 5.85
CA PHE A 92 3.80 -5.37 4.46
C PHE A 92 4.83 -6.47 4.25
N PHE A 93 5.92 -6.49 5.02
CA PHE A 93 6.96 -7.52 4.90
C PHE A 93 6.44 -8.94 5.18
N ARG A 94 5.38 -9.11 5.97
CA ARG A 94 4.71 -10.39 6.21
C ARG A 94 3.72 -10.79 5.11
N SER A 95 3.37 -9.87 4.21
CA SER A 95 2.41 -10.10 3.11
C SER A 95 3.07 -10.39 1.77
N ILE A 96 4.39 -10.24 1.68
CA ILE A 96 5.18 -10.42 0.44
C ILE A 96 6.28 -11.45 0.62
N ASP A 97 6.87 -11.89 -0.49
CA ASP A 97 8.20 -12.50 -0.50
C ASP A 97 9.25 -11.41 -0.80
N PRO A 98 9.91 -10.85 0.22
CA PRO A 98 10.83 -9.74 0.04
C PRO A 98 12.19 -10.17 -0.54
N THR A 99 12.35 -11.45 -0.87
CA THR A 99 13.57 -12.02 -1.48
C THR A 99 13.41 -12.30 -2.97
N ASP A 100 12.19 -12.19 -3.52
CA ASP A 100 11.89 -12.48 -4.92
C ASP A 100 11.99 -11.23 -5.81
N ALA A 101 13.04 -11.20 -6.64
CA ALA A 101 13.29 -10.09 -7.58
C ALA A 101 12.45 -10.15 -8.87
N GLY A 102 11.79 -11.26 -9.16
CA GLY A 102 11.13 -11.50 -10.44
C GLY A 102 9.63 -11.24 -10.45
N GLY A 103 9.08 -10.75 -9.34
CA GLY A 103 7.65 -10.55 -9.14
C GLY A 103 7.19 -11.10 -7.80
N GLN A 104 5.91 -11.38 -7.66
CA GLN A 104 5.36 -11.90 -6.41
C GLN A 104 4.38 -13.03 -6.68
N PHE A 105 4.63 -14.19 -6.09
CA PHE A 105 3.78 -15.39 -6.19
C PHE A 105 3.51 -15.79 -7.66
N CYS A 106 2.22 -15.79 -8.10
CA CYS A 106 1.85 -16.08 -9.48
C CYS A 106 2.14 -14.94 -10.47
N ASP A 107 2.32 -13.72 -9.99
CA ASP A 107 2.50 -12.55 -10.85
C ASP A 107 3.99 -12.32 -11.08
N ARG A 108 4.40 -12.45 -12.32
CA ARG A 108 5.81 -12.37 -12.71
C ARG A 108 6.06 -11.19 -13.63
N GLY A 109 7.24 -10.60 -13.49
CA GLY A 109 7.70 -9.48 -14.29
C GLY A 109 7.86 -8.19 -13.47
N GLN A 110 8.47 -7.18 -14.10
CA GLN A 110 8.84 -5.92 -13.48
C GLN A 110 7.67 -5.20 -12.80
N SER A 111 6.49 -5.20 -13.43
CA SER A 111 5.30 -4.53 -12.88
C SER A 111 4.82 -5.10 -11.55
N TYR A 112 5.28 -6.29 -11.16
CA TYR A 112 4.90 -6.99 -9.95
C TYR A 112 6.03 -7.12 -8.93
N THR A 113 7.09 -6.35 -9.06
CA THR A 113 8.19 -6.32 -8.09
C THR A 113 7.80 -5.56 -6.83
N THR A 114 8.58 -5.76 -5.76
CA THR A 114 8.32 -5.11 -4.47
C THR A 114 9.09 -3.81 -4.33
N ALA A 115 8.49 -2.81 -3.67
CA ALA A 115 9.15 -1.58 -3.24
C ALA A 115 8.37 -0.87 -2.14
N ILE A 116 9.05 -0.07 -1.34
CA ILE A 116 8.45 0.90 -0.42
C ILE A 116 8.79 2.29 -0.96
N PHE A 117 7.78 3.09 -1.28
CA PHE A 117 7.93 4.49 -1.68
C PHE A 117 7.64 5.38 -0.48
N ALA A 118 8.70 5.87 0.14
CA ALA A 118 8.67 6.59 1.41
C ALA A 118 8.88 8.09 1.20
N THR A 119 8.17 8.92 1.96
CA THR A 119 8.50 10.34 2.08
C THR A 119 9.84 10.52 2.79
N PRO A 120 10.52 11.67 2.68
CA PRO A 120 11.79 11.90 3.39
C PRO A 120 11.73 11.62 4.90
N THR A 121 10.58 11.88 5.53
CA THR A 121 10.36 11.64 6.96
C THR A 121 10.13 10.16 7.30
N GLN A 122 9.74 9.34 6.33
CA GLN A 122 9.43 7.91 6.48
C GLN A 122 10.62 7.00 6.18
N VAL A 123 11.63 7.48 5.44
CA VAL A 123 12.77 6.67 4.95
C VAL A 123 13.50 5.94 6.08
N SER A 124 13.74 6.61 7.20
CA SER A 124 14.43 6.00 8.34
C SER A 124 13.66 4.80 8.91
N THR A 125 12.35 4.97 9.14
CA THR A 125 11.47 3.91 9.64
C THR A 125 11.35 2.76 8.63
N ALA A 126 11.26 3.09 7.33
CA ALA A 126 11.18 2.07 6.29
C ALA A 126 12.46 1.22 6.18
N ASN A 127 13.63 1.83 6.32
CA ASN A 127 14.91 1.10 6.34
C ASN A 127 15.07 0.25 7.61
N LEU A 128 14.59 0.74 8.76
CA LEU A 128 14.60 -0.04 10.00
C LEU A 128 13.71 -1.28 9.86
N ALA A 129 12.47 -1.13 9.39
CA ALA A 129 11.56 -2.26 9.15
C ALA A 129 12.13 -3.28 8.15
N LYS A 130 12.82 -2.82 7.10
CA LYS A 130 13.55 -3.69 6.17
C LYS A 130 14.65 -4.47 6.87
N THR A 131 15.42 -3.84 7.74
CA THR A 131 16.51 -4.48 8.49
C THR A 131 15.94 -5.53 9.45
N GLU A 132 14.85 -5.22 10.13
CA GLU A 132 14.15 -6.15 11.02
C GLU A 132 13.64 -7.37 10.26
N ALA A 133 12.98 -7.16 9.12
CA ALA A 133 12.52 -8.25 8.26
C ALA A 133 13.69 -9.12 7.77
N GLN A 134 14.83 -8.53 7.40
CA GLN A 134 16.03 -9.26 6.99
C GLN A 134 16.60 -10.10 8.13
N ASN A 135 16.66 -9.55 9.34
CA ASN A 135 17.15 -10.27 10.52
C ASN A 135 16.22 -11.43 10.89
N GLU A 136 14.89 -11.22 10.82
CA GLU A 136 13.90 -12.24 11.10
C GLU A 136 13.95 -13.41 10.09
N LEU A 137 14.13 -13.08 8.80
CA LEU A 137 14.22 -14.06 7.73
C LEU A 137 15.59 -14.78 7.67
N GLY A 138 16.63 -14.19 8.25
CA GLY A 138 18.00 -14.70 8.14
C GLY A 138 18.58 -14.67 6.72
N THR A 139 17.99 -13.88 5.82
CA THR A 139 18.43 -13.75 4.42
C THR A 139 18.23 -12.32 3.91
N LYS A 140 18.93 -11.97 2.82
CA LYS A 140 18.91 -10.62 2.25
C LYS A 140 17.52 -10.26 1.73
N VAL A 141 16.95 -9.17 2.25
CA VAL A 141 15.74 -8.54 1.73
C VAL A 141 16.12 -7.62 0.56
N ILE A 142 15.55 -7.91 -0.62
CA ILE A 142 15.83 -7.15 -1.84
C ILE A 142 14.86 -6.00 -2.09
N THR A 143 13.72 -5.98 -1.40
CA THR A 143 12.73 -4.90 -1.50
C THR A 143 13.39 -3.54 -1.27
N PRO A 144 13.45 -2.64 -2.27
CA PRO A 144 14.07 -1.33 -2.10
C PRO A 144 13.18 -0.38 -1.30
N VAL A 145 13.83 0.54 -0.58
CA VAL A 145 13.19 1.74 -0.04
C VAL A 145 13.58 2.90 -0.97
N LEU A 146 12.59 3.45 -1.63
CA LEU A 146 12.72 4.53 -2.63
C LEU A 146 12.01 5.78 -2.12
N LEU A 147 12.42 6.94 -2.62
CA LEU A 147 11.66 8.17 -2.37
C LEU A 147 10.31 8.12 -3.10
N ALA A 148 9.29 8.66 -2.44
CA ALA A 148 7.97 8.80 -3.03
C ALA A 148 8.05 9.61 -4.33
N SER A 149 7.36 9.14 -5.35
CA SER A 149 7.25 9.75 -6.67
C SER A 149 5.78 9.87 -7.07
N ASP A 150 5.53 10.40 -8.27
CA ASP A 150 4.17 10.54 -8.79
C ASP A 150 3.43 9.20 -8.73
N PHE A 151 2.21 9.25 -8.19
CA PHE A 151 1.31 8.11 -8.12
C PHE A 151 0.11 8.35 -9.03
N TYR A 152 -0.19 7.38 -9.87
CA TYR A 152 -1.30 7.41 -10.81
C TYR A 152 -2.33 6.36 -10.42
N PRO A 153 -3.51 6.75 -9.90
CA PRO A 153 -4.57 5.80 -9.56
C PRO A 153 -4.98 4.97 -10.79
N ALA A 154 -5.14 3.67 -10.60
CA ALA A 154 -5.74 2.82 -11.60
C ALA A 154 -7.23 3.18 -11.78
N ASP A 155 -7.80 2.85 -12.93
CA ASP A 155 -9.21 3.14 -13.18
C ASP A 155 -10.15 2.40 -12.18
N ALA A 156 -11.39 2.86 -12.10
CA ALA A 156 -12.39 2.34 -11.15
C ALA A 156 -12.62 0.81 -11.27
N GLY A 157 -12.29 0.23 -12.42
CA GLY A 157 -12.38 -1.20 -12.64
C GLY A 157 -11.40 -2.00 -11.78
N HIS A 158 -10.32 -1.40 -11.31
CA HIS A 158 -9.29 -2.03 -10.49
C HIS A 158 -9.43 -1.73 -9.00
N GLN A 159 -10.14 -0.66 -8.61
CA GLN A 159 -10.35 -0.32 -7.20
C GLN A 159 -11.31 -1.30 -6.53
N ASN A 160 -11.02 -1.68 -5.30
CA ASN A 160 -11.87 -2.58 -4.51
C ASN A 160 -12.23 -3.89 -5.24
N TYR A 161 -11.31 -4.41 -6.05
CA TYR A 161 -11.57 -5.56 -6.92
C TYR A 161 -12.14 -6.75 -6.14
N TYR A 162 -11.64 -7.02 -4.96
CA TYR A 162 -12.03 -8.12 -4.09
C TYR A 162 -13.46 -8.02 -3.54
N LYS A 163 -14.11 -6.85 -3.62
CA LYS A 163 -15.52 -6.61 -3.21
C LYS A 163 -16.47 -6.51 -4.40
N GLN A 164 -15.98 -6.34 -5.64
CA GLN A 164 -16.81 -6.02 -6.78
C GLN A 164 -17.70 -7.20 -7.19
N LYS A 165 -19.01 -6.93 -7.32
CA LYS A 165 -20.00 -7.89 -7.83
C LYS A 165 -20.05 -7.96 -9.37
N ARG A 166 -19.31 -7.11 -10.08
CA ARG A 166 -19.27 -7.09 -11.55
C ARG A 166 -18.79 -8.44 -12.10
N ILE A 167 -19.47 -8.93 -13.13
CA ILE A 167 -19.13 -10.19 -13.79
C ILE A 167 -17.93 -10.00 -14.72
N VAL A 168 -17.00 -10.93 -14.65
CA VAL A 168 -15.87 -11.07 -15.57
C VAL A 168 -15.87 -12.48 -16.15
N LEU A 169 -15.45 -12.61 -17.40
CA LEU A 169 -15.27 -13.92 -18.03
C LEU A 169 -13.92 -14.50 -17.63
N THR A 170 -13.93 -15.68 -17.06
CA THR A 170 -12.71 -16.44 -16.73
C THR A 170 -12.64 -17.72 -17.57
N ARG A 171 -11.50 -18.39 -17.59
CA ARG A 171 -11.36 -19.70 -18.24
C ARG A 171 -12.31 -20.77 -17.68
N PHE A 172 -12.87 -20.55 -16.51
CA PHE A 172 -13.85 -21.44 -15.87
C PHE A 172 -15.29 -20.90 -15.95
N GLY A 173 -15.57 -19.98 -16.91
CA GLY A 173 -16.85 -19.32 -17.08
C GLY A 173 -16.99 -17.98 -16.36
N PRO A 174 -18.18 -17.38 -16.41
CA PRO A 174 -18.45 -16.08 -15.80
C PRO A 174 -18.39 -16.17 -14.27
N LYS A 175 -17.71 -15.20 -13.65
CA LYS A 175 -17.62 -15.07 -12.18
C LYS A 175 -17.69 -13.59 -11.78
N THR A 176 -18.10 -13.30 -10.55
CA THR A 176 -17.89 -11.95 -10.02
C THR A 176 -16.39 -11.69 -9.83
N LYS A 177 -15.97 -10.43 -9.92
CA LYS A 177 -14.58 -10.05 -9.64
C LYS A 177 -14.13 -10.53 -8.27
N ALA A 178 -14.98 -10.36 -7.24
CA ALA A 178 -14.69 -10.85 -5.89
C ALA A 178 -14.46 -12.37 -5.85
N SER A 179 -15.28 -13.15 -6.56
CA SER A 179 -15.12 -14.61 -6.64
C SER A 179 -13.88 -15.01 -7.43
N ALA A 180 -13.59 -14.33 -8.54
CA ALA A 180 -12.37 -14.54 -9.33
C ALA A 180 -11.11 -14.24 -8.51
N TYR A 181 -11.11 -13.13 -7.75
CA TYR A 181 -10.04 -12.75 -6.85
C TYR A 181 -9.80 -13.80 -5.75
N LYS A 182 -10.87 -14.29 -5.11
CA LYS A 182 -10.75 -15.33 -4.07
C LYS A 182 -10.12 -16.62 -4.63
N ALA A 183 -10.51 -17.02 -5.83
CA ALA A 183 -9.95 -18.19 -6.51
C ALA A 183 -8.45 -17.97 -6.86
N TYR A 184 -8.12 -16.77 -7.35
CA TYR A 184 -6.75 -16.37 -7.64
C TYR A 184 -5.86 -16.43 -6.39
N ARG A 185 -6.24 -15.80 -5.28
CA ARG A 185 -5.45 -15.84 -4.03
C ARG A 185 -5.17 -17.27 -3.57
N LYS A 186 -6.21 -18.11 -3.57
CA LYS A 186 -6.07 -19.52 -3.19
C LYS A 186 -5.11 -20.27 -4.10
N ALA A 187 -5.20 -20.08 -5.42
CA ALA A 187 -4.34 -20.75 -6.39
C ALA A 187 -2.87 -20.31 -6.29
N CYS A 188 -2.63 -19.07 -5.91
CA CYS A 188 -1.29 -18.48 -5.81
C CYS A 188 -0.66 -18.61 -4.41
N GLY A 189 -1.31 -19.27 -3.47
CA GLY A 189 -0.77 -19.47 -2.12
C GLY A 189 -0.72 -18.19 -1.26
N ARG A 190 -1.65 -17.25 -1.50
CA ARG A 190 -1.64 -15.91 -0.91
C ARG A 190 -2.81 -15.65 0.02
#